data_60ac0641d6ac4839c13501b12e56a009
#
_entry.id   60ac0641d6ac4839c13501b12e56a009
#
_cell.length_a   1.000
_cell.length_b   1.000
_cell.length_c   1.000
_cell.angle_alpha   90.00
_cell.angle_beta   90.00
_cell.angle_gamma   90.00
#
_symmetry.space_group_name_H-M   'P 1'
#
loop_
_entity.id
_entity.type
_entity.pdbx_description
1 polymer ?
#
loop_
_entity_poly.entity_id
_entity_poly.type
_entity_poly.pdbx_seq_one_letter_code
_entity_poly.pdbx_strand_id
1 'polypeptide(L)'
;PFQHGEVFVTEDGAETDLDIGHYERFLDVDLDGAANVTTGQVYSSVIAKERRGAYLGDTVQVIPHITDEIKSRMRAQAERPVDERPDVIITEIGGTVGDIESQPFLEAARQVRHDIGRDNVFFIHVSLVPYLGPSGELKTKPTQHSVAALRSIGIQPDAIVLRSDRELPDSIRTKIASSCDVESDAVVSCVDAPSIYDIPKVLHDGGLDVYVIRRLNLPFRDVNWTKWDWVLERVHNPEHHVRIGIVGKYIDLPDAYLSVTEALRSGGFANDARVKVEWIQSDDCDTEAGARERLSGLDAICVPGGFGIRGIDGKLGALKYARTSGIPTLGLCLGLQCMVIEYARNVAGIDEASSSEFDPDTQAPVIATMAEQLSIVEGEGDLGGTMRLGTYEAKLDEGSVVAGVYDSTLITERHRHRYEVNNTYRDELATAGLRFSGTSPSGELVEFVELPESEHPYYVATQAHPELKSRPTKPHPLFAGLVAAALKAKK
;
A
#
# COMPACT_ATOMS: atom_id res chain seq x y z
N PRO A 1 -9.81 4.59 -5.58
CA PRO A 1 -10.03 3.49 -4.61
C PRO A 1 -11.21 2.58 -4.95
N PHE A 2 -12.28 3.07 -5.58
CA PHE A 2 -13.50 2.28 -5.84
C PHE A 2 -13.34 1.08 -6.79
N GLN A 3 -12.35 1.07 -7.65
CA GLN A 3 -12.11 -0.01 -8.61
C GLN A 3 -10.81 -0.77 -8.36
N HIS A 4 -9.77 -0.08 -7.86
CA HIS A 4 -8.41 -0.62 -7.76
C HIS A 4 -7.83 -0.60 -6.35
N GLY A 5 -8.66 -0.40 -5.32
CA GLY A 5 -8.20 -0.34 -3.94
C GLY A 5 -7.47 0.97 -3.57
N GLU A 6 -6.47 0.90 -2.70
CA GLU A 6 -5.72 2.08 -2.28
C GLU A 6 -4.84 2.64 -3.42
N VAL A 7 -4.54 3.92 -3.33
CA VAL A 7 -3.50 4.56 -4.14
C VAL A 7 -2.21 4.55 -3.32
N PHE A 8 -1.24 3.76 -3.77
CA PHE A 8 0.06 3.68 -3.11
C PHE A 8 0.96 4.80 -3.61
N VAL A 9 1.66 5.49 -2.71
CA VAL A 9 2.58 6.59 -3.05
C VAL A 9 4.02 6.16 -2.78
N THR A 10 4.86 6.29 -3.81
CA THR A 10 6.29 5.98 -3.77
C THR A 10 7.11 7.11 -3.14
N GLU A 11 8.41 6.87 -2.90
CA GLU A 11 9.32 7.88 -2.31
C GLU A 11 9.38 9.16 -3.14
N ASP A 12 9.37 9.06 -4.47
CA ASP A 12 9.41 10.19 -5.42
C ASP A 12 8.03 10.85 -5.65
N GLY A 13 7.00 10.41 -4.93
CA GLY A 13 5.67 10.99 -4.98
C GLY A 13 4.78 10.49 -6.13
N ALA A 14 5.14 9.43 -6.81
CA ALA A 14 4.26 8.85 -7.81
C ALA A 14 3.08 8.13 -7.14
N GLU A 15 1.87 8.40 -7.66
CA GLU A 15 0.66 7.66 -7.32
C GLU A 15 0.60 6.40 -8.16
N THR A 16 0.58 5.24 -7.51
CA THR A 16 0.73 3.93 -8.15
C THR A 16 -0.36 2.96 -7.72
N ASP A 17 -0.38 1.79 -8.35
CA ASP A 17 -1.22 0.67 -7.96
C ASP A 17 -0.79 0.09 -6.60
N LEU A 18 -1.74 -0.51 -5.89
CA LEU A 18 -1.51 -1.12 -4.57
C LEU A 18 -0.48 -2.26 -4.58
N ASP A 19 -0.27 -2.91 -5.73
CA ASP A 19 0.70 -3.99 -5.86
C ASP A 19 2.14 -3.53 -5.62
N ILE A 20 2.46 -2.27 -5.91
CA ILE A 20 3.76 -1.68 -5.57
C ILE A 20 4.02 -1.76 -4.05
N GLY A 21 2.99 -1.55 -3.24
CA GLY A 21 3.07 -1.75 -1.79
C GLY A 21 3.40 -3.19 -1.39
N HIS A 22 2.83 -4.17 -2.08
CA HIS A 22 3.20 -5.57 -1.87
C HIS A 22 4.66 -5.84 -2.21
N TYR A 23 5.14 -5.32 -3.35
CA TYR A 23 6.54 -5.49 -3.75
C TYR A 23 7.49 -4.88 -2.73
N GLU A 24 7.24 -3.65 -2.27
CA GLU A 24 8.05 -3.01 -1.25
C GLU A 24 8.06 -3.79 0.08
N ARG A 25 6.88 -4.30 0.50
CA ARG A 25 6.77 -5.07 1.76
C ARG A 25 7.52 -6.39 1.72
N PHE A 26 7.50 -7.10 0.59
CA PHE A 26 8.16 -8.41 0.47
C PHE A 26 9.65 -8.31 0.14
N LEU A 27 10.06 -7.28 -0.59
CA LEU A 27 11.46 -7.07 -0.97
C LEU A 27 12.26 -6.23 0.03
N ASP A 28 11.58 -5.53 0.96
CA ASP A 28 12.17 -4.56 1.90
C ASP A 28 13.00 -3.49 1.17
N VAL A 29 12.44 -2.95 0.10
CA VAL A 29 13.02 -1.88 -0.72
C VAL A 29 12.01 -0.75 -0.91
N ASP A 30 12.49 0.45 -1.18
CA ASP A 30 11.67 1.57 -1.61
C ASP A 30 11.71 1.64 -3.15
N LEU A 31 10.55 1.68 -3.78
CA LEU A 31 10.39 1.79 -5.22
C LEU A 31 10.07 3.24 -5.62
N ASP A 32 10.25 3.54 -6.89
CA ASP A 32 9.89 4.82 -7.50
C ASP A 32 8.78 4.66 -8.55
N GLY A 33 8.30 5.77 -9.11
CA GLY A 33 7.24 5.77 -10.10
C GLY A 33 7.56 5.01 -11.38
N ALA A 34 8.84 4.73 -11.66
CA ALA A 34 9.24 3.92 -12.81
C ALA A 34 8.87 2.43 -12.62
N ALA A 35 8.59 2.00 -11.39
CA ALA A 35 8.15 0.63 -11.10
C ALA A 35 6.69 0.36 -11.50
N ASN A 36 5.89 1.40 -11.81
CA ASN A 36 4.48 1.28 -12.18
C ASN A 36 4.23 1.87 -13.57
N VAL A 37 3.82 1.05 -14.52
CA VAL A 37 3.59 1.45 -15.91
C VAL A 37 2.15 1.20 -16.30
N THR A 38 1.42 2.27 -16.61
CA THR A 38 0.02 2.20 -17.04
C THR A 38 -0.14 2.46 -18.54
N THR A 39 -1.22 1.95 -19.13
CA THR A 39 -1.60 2.23 -20.52
C THR A 39 -1.68 3.73 -20.80
N GLY A 40 -2.30 4.49 -19.88
CA GLY A 40 -2.42 5.96 -20.03
C GLY A 40 -1.07 6.66 -20.10
N GLN A 41 -0.11 6.29 -19.24
CA GLN A 41 1.24 6.86 -19.27
C GLN A 41 1.97 6.55 -20.59
N VAL A 42 1.86 5.32 -21.09
CA VAL A 42 2.50 4.89 -22.33
C VAL A 42 1.96 5.67 -23.52
N TYR A 43 0.63 5.69 -23.68
CA TYR A 43 0.00 6.41 -24.79
C TYR A 43 0.21 7.93 -24.72
N SER A 44 0.12 8.54 -23.54
CA SER A 44 0.42 9.97 -23.36
C SER A 44 1.84 10.31 -23.76
N SER A 45 2.82 9.47 -23.40
CA SER A 45 4.23 9.66 -23.78
C SER A 45 4.41 9.61 -25.30
N VAL A 46 3.83 8.60 -25.96
CA VAL A 46 3.92 8.44 -27.43
C VAL A 46 3.24 9.59 -28.16
N ILE A 47 2.03 10.01 -27.75
CA ILE A 47 1.31 11.16 -28.32
C ILE A 47 2.12 12.44 -28.14
N ALA A 48 2.72 12.65 -26.96
CA ALA A 48 3.56 13.82 -26.72
C ALA A 48 4.82 13.83 -27.60
N LYS A 49 5.44 12.66 -27.84
CA LYS A 49 6.58 12.51 -28.77
C LYS A 49 6.15 12.80 -30.23
N GLU A 50 5.01 12.27 -30.65
CA GLU A 50 4.46 12.52 -32.00
C GLU A 50 4.23 14.02 -32.25
N ARG A 51 3.54 14.70 -31.32
CA ARG A 51 3.27 16.14 -31.40
C ARG A 51 4.52 17.02 -31.44
N ARG A 52 5.62 16.56 -30.86
CA ARG A 52 6.93 17.24 -30.92
C ARG A 52 7.75 16.89 -32.16
N GLY A 53 7.21 16.05 -33.06
CA GLY A 53 7.89 15.64 -34.29
C GLY A 53 8.99 14.59 -34.06
N ALA A 54 9.01 13.89 -32.98
CA ALA A 54 10.05 12.91 -32.66
C ALA A 54 10.09 11.73 -33.65
N TYR A 55 8.98 11.46 -34.34
CA TYR A 55 8.88 10.37 -35.32
C TYR A 55 9.04 10.84 -36.78
N LEU A 56 9.51 12.07 -36.97
CA LEU A 56 9.88 12.62 -38.29
C LEU A 56 8.80 12.50 -39.40
N GLY A 57 7.51 12.44 -39.00
CA GLY A 57 6.39 12.30 -39.90
C GLY A 57 5.97 10.87 -40.22
N ASP A 58 6.57 9.88 -39.60
CA ASP A 58 6.12 8.50 -39.69
C ASP A 58 4.75 8.32 -39.06
N THR A 59 3.95 7.40 -39.60
CA THR A 59 2.67 7.03 -39.00
C THR A 59 2.91 6.30 -37.71
N VAL A 60 2.43 6.86 -36.60
CA VAL A 60 2.53 6.21 -35.25
C VAL A 60 1.61 5.00 -35.19
N GLN A 61 2.16 3.86 -34.80
CA GLN A 61 1.48 2.56 -34.71
C GLN A 61 1.74 1.90 -33.35
N VAL A 62 0.93 0.92 -33.00
CA VAL A 62 1.17 0.13 -31.76
C VAL A 62 2.53 -0.55 -31.85
N ILE A 63 2.84 -1.19 -32.97
CA ILE A 63 4.18 -1.70 -33.29
C ILE A 63 4.76 -0.78 -34.37
N PRO A 64 5.94 -0.17 -34.18
CA PRO A 64 6.83 -0.33 -33.01
C PRO A 64 6.65 0.70 -31.89
N HIS A 65 5.91 1.81 -32.08
CA HIS A 65 6.02 2.99 -31.23
C HIS A 65 5.54 2.77 -29.79
N ILE A 66 4.36 2.13 -29.60
CA ILE A 66 3.83 1.80 -28.29
C ILE A 66 4.66 0.67 -27.64
N THR A 67 4.99 -0.37 -28.41
CA THR A 67 5.79 -1.49 -27.89
C THR A 67 7.21 -1.06 -27.50
N ASP A 68 7.84 -0.15 -28.24
CA ASP A 68 9.17 0.39 -27.91
C ASP A 68 9.13 1.25 -26.64
N GLU A 69 8.07 2.04 -26.44
CA GLU A 69 7.88 2.78 -25.19
C GLU A 69 7.72 1.82 -24.01
N ILE A 70 6.92 0.77 -24.14
CA ILE A 70 6.74 -0.25 -23.08
C ILE A 70 8.08 -0.96 -22.80
N LYS A 71 8.80 -1.40 -23.83
CA LYS A 71 10.12 -2.04 -23.67
C LYS A 71 11.13 -1.14 -22.96
N SER A 72 11.15 0.14 -23.32
CA SER A 72 12.00 1.13 -22.65
C SER A 72 11.70 1.22 -21.16
N ARG A 73 10.42 1.25 -20.78
CA ARG A 73 9.99 1.28 -19.39
C ARG A 73 10.31 -0.02 -18.64
N MET A 74 10.07 -1.18 -19.25
CA MET A 74 10.46 -2.49 -18.67
C MET A 74 11.96 -2.55 -18.35
N ARG A 75 12.79 -1.89 -19.16
CA ARG A 75 14.25 -1.90 -19.03
C ARG A 75 14.81 -0.77 -18.17
N ALA A 76 14.01 0.23 -17.84
CA ALA A 76 14.47 1.42 -17.11
C ALA A 76 15.17 1.08 -15.78
N GLN A 77 14.74 0.05 -15.08
CA GLN A 77 15.38 -0.40 -13.84
C GLN A 77 16.81 -0.94 -14.06
N ALA A 78 17.13 -1.45 -15.27
CA ALA A 78 18.48 -1.88 -15.62
C ALA A 78 19.42 -0.73 -16.00
N GLU A 79 18.89 0.47 -16.23
CA GLU A 79 19.65 1.66 -16.63
C GLU A 79 20.11 2.50 -15.43
N ARG A 80 19.84 2.05 -14.20
CA ARG A 80 20.32 2.68 -12.97
C ARG A 80 21.84 2.68 -12.88
N PRO A 81 22.45 3.54 -12.02
CA PRO A 81 23.87 3.49 -11.73
C PRO A 81 24.33 2.07 -11.36
N VAL A 82 25.59 1.73 -11.66
CA VAL A 82 26.11 0.35 -11.52
C VAL A 82 25.89 -0.24 -10.14
N ASP A 83 26.06 0.59 -9.10
CA ASP A 83 25.93 0.16 -7.69
C ASP A 83 24.45 -0.02 -7.26
N GLU A 84 23.51 0.45 -8.06
CA GLU A 84 22.06 0.38 -7.79
C GLU A 84 21.33 -0.57 -8.75
N ARG A 85 22.03 -1.20 -9.67
CA ARG A 85 21.42 -2.11 -10.65
C ARG A 85 20.97 -3.40 -10.01
N PRO A 86 19.71 -3.81 -10.20
CA PRO A 86 19.28 -5.13 -9.76
C PRO A 86 19.89 -6.23 -10.62
N ASP A 87 20.20 -7.37 -10.02
CA ASP A 87 20.60 -8.59 -10.75
C ASP A 87 19.44 -9.20 -11.54
N VAL A 88 18.21 -9.02 -11.06
CA VAL A 88 16.97 -9.54 -11.66
C VAL A 88 15.87 -8.46 -11.60
N ILE A 89 15.17 -8.29 -12.72
CA ILE A 89 13.96 -7.47 -12.81
C ILE A 89 12.77 -8.39 -12.99
N ILE A 90 11.78 -8.26 -12.13
CA ILE A 90 10.50 -8.96 -12.24
C ILE A 90 9.47 -7.97 -12.77
N THR A 91 8.95 -8.25 -13.97
CA THR A 91 7.88 -7.44 -14.57
C THR A 91 6.58 -8.23 -14.54
N GLU A 92 5.60 -7.73 -13.83
CA GLU A 92 4.25 -8.27 -13.82
C GLU A 92 3.42 -7.61 -14.92
N ILE A 93 2.65 -8.41 -15.66
CA ILE A 93 1.68 -7.93 -16.65
C ILE A 93 0.30 -8.35 -16.16
N GLY A 94 -0.47 -7.37 -15.73
CA GLY A 94 -1.80 -7.57 -15.17
C GLY A 94 -2.85 -8.00 -16.18
N GLY A 95 -3.93 -8.59 -15.69
CA GLY A 95 -5.07 -9.04 -16.45
C GLY A 95 -4.96 -10.50 -16.92
N THR A 96 -5.99 -10.95 -17.63
CA THR A 96 -6.07 -12.29 -18.18
C THR A 96 -5.43 -12.35 -19.56
N VAL A 97 -4.69 -13.42 -19.86
CA VAL A 97 -4.11 -13.62 -21.20
C VAL A 97 -5.25 -13.68 -22.23
N GLY A 98 -5.19 -12.77 -23.20
CA GLY A 98 -6.22 -12.59 -24.23
C GLY A 98 -7.04 -11.31 -24.07
N ASP A 99 -6.94 -10.61 -22.94
CA ASP A 99 -7.56 -9.31 -22.75
C ASP A 99 -6.91 -8.29 -23.71
N ILE A 100 -7.75 -7.45 -24.32
CA ILE A 100 -7.30 -6.44 -25.30
C ILE A 100 -6.32 -5.46 -24.67
N GLU A 101 -6.57 -5.07 -23.44
CA GLU A 101 -5.79 -4.09 -22.70
C GLU A 101 -4.34 -4.52 -22.47
N SER A 102 -4.10 -5.81 -22.27
CA SER A 102 -2.75 -6.35 -22.01
C SER A 102 -1.97 -6.72 -23.27
N GLN A 103 -2.61 -6.81 -24.44
CA GLN A 103 -1.96 -7.26 -25.68
C GLN A 103 -0.70 -6.46 -26.07
N PRO A 104 -0.66 -5.12 -26.02
CA PRO A 104 0.56 -4.36 -26.34
C PRO A 104 1.71 -4.68 -25.37
N PHE A 105 1.41 -4.95 -24.10
CA PHE A 105 2.40 -5.31 -23.08
C PHE A 105 2.95 -6.72 -23.31
N LEU A 106 2.09 -7.69 -23.64
CA LEU A 106 2.50 -9.04 -23.98
C LEU A 106 3.36 -9.04 -25.25
N GLU A 107 2.98 -8.29 -26.28
CA GLU A 107 3.80 -8.14 -27.50
C GLU A 107 5.16 -7.50 -27.18
N ALA A 108 5.21 -6.46 -26.33
CA ALA A 108 6.46 -5.86 -25.89
C ALA A 108 7.34 -6.86 -25.12
N ALA A 109 6.77 -7.65 -24.22
CA ALA A 109 7.49 -8.68 -23.47
C ALA A 109 8.09 -9.77 -24.40
N ARG A 110 7.31 -10.18 -25.43
CA ARG A 110 7.81 -11.10 -26.47
C ARG A 110 9.00 -10.50 -27.21
N GLN A 111 8.92 -9.21 -27.57
CA GLN A 111 10.02 -8.50 -28.25
C GLN A 111 11.24 -8.35 -27.33
N VAL A 112 11.08 -8.06 -26.03
CA VAL A 112 12.20 -8.00 -25.08
C VAL A 112 13.00 -9.31 -25.10
N ARG A 113 12.31 -10.48 -25.11
CA ARG A 113 13.00 -11.78 -25.22
C ARG A 113 13.80 -11.93 -26.51
N HIS A 114 13.31 -11.34 -27.60
CA HIS A 114 14.05 -11.30 -28.87
C HIS A 114 15.26 -10.37 -28.79
N ASP A 115 15.09 -9.18 -28.21
CA ASP A 115 16.11 -8.12 -28.17
C ASP A 115 17.32 -8.45 -27.30
N ILE A 116 17.10 -9.08 -26.12
CA ILE A 116 18.16 -9.36 -25.14
C ILE A 116 18.55 -10.84 -25.04
N GLY A 117 17.87 -11.69 -25.80
CA GLY A 117 18.17 -13.14 -25.87
C GLY A 117 17.39 -13.98 -24.86
N ARG A 118 17.13 -15.24 -25.26
CA ARG A 118 16.31 -16.18 -24.49
C ARG A 118 16.89 -16.54 -23.12
N ASP A 119 18.20 -16.48 -22.97
CA ASP A 119 18.89 -16.87 -21.73
C ASP A 119 18.79 -15.77 -20.65
N ASN A 120 18.39 -14.58 -21.05
CA ASN A 120 18.22 -13.42 -20.15
C ASN A 120 16.74 -13.12 -19.81
N VAL A 121 15.79 -13.91 -20.31
CA VAL A 121 14.35 -13.72 -20.06
C VAL A 121 13.70 -15.02 -19.65
N PHE A 122 12.91 -14.96 -18.61
CA PHE A 122 12.17 -16.08 -18.05
C PHE A 122 10.70 -15.72 -17.92
N PHE A 123 9.80 -16.49 -18.52
CA PHE A 123 8.35 -16.26 -18.44
C PHE A 123 7.71 -17.22 -17.44
N ILE A 124 7.11 -16.66 -16.39
CA ILE A 124 6.28 -17.39 -15.44
C ILE A 124 4.81 -17.12 -15.77
N HIS A 125 4.05 -18.18 -15.99
CA HIS A 125 2.61 -18.10 -16.17
C HIS A 125 1.89 -18.53 -14.89
N VAL A 126 1.12 -17.63 -14.30
CA VAL A 126 0.29 -17.94 -13.12
C VAL A 126 -1.11 -18.32 -13.58
N SER A 127 -1.62 -19.46 -13.13
CA SER A 127 -2.92 -19.96 -13.55
C SER A 127 -3.69 -20.61 -12.40
N LEU A 128 -5.02 -20.50 -12.44
CA LEU A 128 -5.90 -21.14 -11.47
C LEU A 128 -6.30 -22.56 -11.96
N VAL A 129 -6.19 -23.52 -11.05
CA VAL A 129 -6.72 -24.89 -11.23
C VAL A 129 -7.94 -25.04 -10.33
N PRO A 130 -9.16 -24.76 -10.84
CA PRO A 130 -10.35 -24.79 -10.03
C PRO A 130 -10.80 -26.23 -9.70
N TYR A 131 -11.31 -26.40 -8.48
CA TYR A 131 -12.01 -27.61 -8.07
C TYR A 131 -13.52 -27.45 -8.26
N LEU A 132 -14.13 -28.40 -8.95
CA LEU A 132 -15.57 -28.43 -9.12
C LEU A 132 -16.21 -29.39 -8.12
N GLY A 133 -16.81 -28.86 -7.07
CA GLY A 133 -17.44 -29.60 -5.99
C GLY A 133 -18.44 -30.70 -6.49
N PRO A 134 -19.36 -30.38 -7.40
CA PRO A 134 -20.33 -31.35 -7.89
C PRO A 134 -19.73 -32.58 -8.59
N SER A 135 -18.60 -32.43 -9.28
CA SER A 135 -17.90 -33.53 -9.96
C SER A 135 -16.75 -34.12 -9.16
N GLY A 136 -16.34 -33.48 -8.07
CA GLY A 136 -15.19 -33.90 -7.27
C GLY A 136 -13.86 -33.84 -8.00
N GLU A 137 -13.72 -32.94 -8.99
CA GLU A 137 -12.57 -32.93 -9.89
C GLU A 137 -11.85 -31.58 -9.96
N LEU A 138 -10.54 -31.64 -10.02
CA LEU A 138 -9.67 -30.50 -10.40
C LEU A 138 -9.66 -30.36 -11.94
N LYS A 139 -9.86 -29.15 -12.43
CA LYS A 139 -9.94 -28.88 -13.87
C LYS A 139 -8.66 -28.24 -14.40
N THR A 140 -7.98 -28.97 -15.30
CA THR A 140 -6.73 -28.49 -15.94
C THR A 140 -6.96 -27.72 -17.24
N LYS A 141 -8.18 -27.80 -17.80
CA LYS A 141 -8.50 -27.14 -19.08
C LYS A 141 -8.33 -25.62 -19.05
N PRO A 142 -8.73 -24.88 -17.99
CA PRO A 142 -8.50 -23.43 -17.95
C PRO A 142 -7.04 -23.07 -18.12
N THR A 143 -6.13 -23.75 -17.42
CA THR A 143 -4.68 -23.56 -17.57
C THR A 143 -4.19 -23.89 -18.99
N GLN A 144 -4.61 -25.01 -19.55
CA GLN A 144 -4.24 -25.39 -20.91
C GLN A 144 -4.70 -24.36 -21.95
N HIS A 145 -5.91 -23.82 -21.83
CA HIS A 145 -6.44 -22.78 -22.73
C HIS A 145 -5.68 -21.46 -22.56
N SER A 146 -5.39 -21.06 -21.33
CA SER A 146 -4.63 -19.85 -21.04
C SER A 146 -3.23 -19.92 -21.64
N VAL A 147 -2.52 -21.04 -21.47
CA VAL A 147 -1.20 -21.25 -22.08
C VAL A 147 -1.29 -21.31 -23.61
N ALA A 148 -2.34 -21.93 -24.17
CA ALA A 148 -2.55 -21.94 -25.62
C ALA A 148 -2.76 -20.52 -26.18
N ALA A 149 -3.51 -19.68 -25.49
CA ALA A 149 -3.70 -18.26 -25.83
C ALA A 149 -2.35 -17.49 -25.76
N LEU A 150 -1.57 -17.70 -24.72
CA LEU A 150 -0.23 -17.10 -24.57
C LEU A 150 0.71 -17.52 -25.70
N ARG A 151 0.70 -18.79 -26.08
CA ARG A 151 1.49 -19.32 -27.20
C ARG A 151 1.06 -18.76 -28.55
N SER A 152 -0.23 -18.42 -28.74
CA SER A 152 -0.72 -17.79 -29.96
C SER A 152 -0.17 -16.36 -30.16
N ILE A 153 0.24 -15.71 -29.06
CA ILE A 153 0.92 -14.41 -29.06
C ILE A 153 2.43 -14.57 -29.30
N GLY A 154 2.95 -15.81 -29.28
CA GLY A 154 4.36 -16.14 -29.48
C GLY A 154 5.18 -16.21 -28.20
N ILE A 155 4.53 -16.35 -27.04
CA ILE A 155 5.18 -16.54 -25.74
C ILE A 155 4.97 -17.99 -25.28
N GLN A 156 6.06 -18.75 -25.15
CA GLN A 156 6.09 -20.02 -24.45
C GLN A 156 6.50 -19.77 -22.99
N PRO A 157 5.71 -20.13 -22.00
CA PRO A 157 6.12 -20.00 -20.61
C PRO A 157 7.28 -20.95 -20.29
N ASP A 158 8.24 -20.48 -19.51
CA ASP A 158 9.35 -21.29 -19.00
C ASP A 158 8.95 -22.03 -17.73
N ALA A 159 8.02 -21.47 -16.93
CA ALA A 159 7.41 -22.11 -15.77
C ALA A 159 5.92 -21.78 -15.63
N ILE A 160 5.20 -22.62 -14.92
CA ILE A 160 3.79 -22.42 -14.59
C ILE A 160 3.62 -22.54 -13.08
N VAL A 161 3.04 -21.49 -12.45
CA VAL A 161 2.62 -21.53 -11.06
C VAL A 161 1.11 -21.78 -11.01
N LEU A 162 0.72 -22.87 -10.37
CA LEU A 162 -0.65 -23.34 -10.27
C LEU A 162 -1.27 -22.89 -8.95
N ARG A 163 -2.20 -21.96 -9.00
CA ARG A 163 -3.02 -21.56 -7.86
C ARG A 163 -4.18 -22.54 -7.67
N SER A 164 -4.42 -22.96 -6.45
CA SER A 164 -5.54 -23.83 -6.10
C SER A 164 -5.92 -23.68 -4.62
N ASP A 165 -7.18 -24.03 -4.30
CA ASP A 165 -7.69 -24.03 -2.92
C ASP A 165 -7.28 -25.30 -2.14
N ARG A 166 -6.58 -26.22 -2.79
CA ARG A 166 -6.16 -27.53 -2.24
C ARG A 166 -4.94 -28.09 -2.92
N GLU A 167 -4.30 -29.08 -2.29
CA GLU A 167 -3.16 -29.80 -2.84
C GLU A 167 -3.46 -30.40 -4.22
N LEU A 168 -2.51 -30.25 -5.13
CA LEU A 168 -2.59 -30.80 -6.49
C LEU A 168 -1.84 -32.12 -6.56
N PRO A 169 -2.51 -33.24 -6.93
CA PRO A 169 -1.85 -34.50 -7.18
C PRO A 169 -0.78 -34.38 -8.29
N ASP A 170 0.30 -35.17 -8.20
CA ASP A 170 1.37 -35.20 -9.20
C ASP A 170 0.85 -35.48 -10.60
N SER A 171 -0.19 -36.31 -10.73
CA SER A 171 -0.85 -36.58 -12.02
C SER A 171 -1.42 -35.35 -12.69
N ILE A 172 -1.91 -34.37 -11.92
CA ILE A 172 -2.40 -33.08 -12.43
C ILE A 172 -1.23 -32.21 -12.90
N ARG A 173 -0.15 -32.12 -12.13
CA ARG A 173 1.06 -31.39 -12.51
C ARG A 173 1.69 -31.96 -13.78
N THR A 174 1.88 -33.28 -13.84
CA THR A 174 2.41 -33.98 -15.02
C THR A 174 1.53 -33.77 -16.25
N LYS A 175 0.20 -33.83 -16.10
CA LYS A 175 -0.73 -33.57 -17.19
C LYS A 175 -0.62 -32.15 -17.73
N ILE A 176 -0.50 -31.15 -16.85
CA ILE A 176 -0.33 -29.75 -17.24
C ILE A 176 1.04 -29.55 -17.92
N ALA A 177 2.10 -30.07 -17.33
CA ALA A 177 3.45 -30.02 -17.90
C ALA A 177 3.46 -30.53 -19.35
N SER A 178 2.94 -31.73 -19.56
CA SER A 178 2.87 -32.36 -20.89
C SER A 178 1.96 -31.59 -21.86
N SER A 179 0.79 -31.09 -21.40
CA SER A 179 -0.15 -30.38 -22.27
C SER A 179 0.32 -28.98 -22.64
N CYS A 180 1.14 -28.35 -21.80
CA CYS A 180 1.63 -27.00 -21.95
C CYS A 180 3.07 -26.92 -22.48
N ASP A 181 3.70 -28.06 -22.71
CA ASP A 181 5.10 -28.16 -23.18
C ASP A 181 6.06 -27.41 -22.25
N VAL A 182 5.97 -27.74 -20.96
CA VAL A 182 6.82 -27.18 -19.88
C VAL A 182 7.43 -28.36 -19.11
N GLU A 183 8.68 -28.22 -18.67
CA GLU A 183 9.31 -29.25 -17.85
C GLU A 183 8.53 -29.50 -16.55
N SER A 184 8.49 -30.76 -16.10
CA SER A 184 7.69 -31.11 -14.89
C SER A 184 8.18 -30.36 -13.64
N ASP A 185 9.48 -30.12 -13.51
CA ASP A 185 10.08 -29.37 -12.40
C ASP A 185 9.73 -27.86 -12.44
N ALA A 186 9.31 -27.36 -13.60
CA ALA A 186 8.89 -25.98 -13.79
C ALA A 186 7.37 -25.76 -13.58
N VAL A 187 6.63 -26.81 -13.20
CA VAL A 187 5.21 -26.71 -12.83
C VAL A 187 5.10 -26.78 -11.32
N VAL A 188 4.93 -25.62 -10.70
CA VAL A 188 4.94 -25.41 -9.24
C VAL A 188 3.54 -25.20 -8.72
N SER A 189 3.15 -25.92 -7.68
CA SER A 189 1.88 -25.70 -6.97
C SER A 189 2.04 -24.57 -5.96
N CYS A 190 1.06 -23.67 -5.94
CA CYS A 190 0.94 -22.61 -4.96
C CYS A 190 -0.48 -22.63 -4.38
N VAL A 191 -0.67 -23.51 -3.39
CA VAL A 191 -1.93 -23.70 -2.70
C VAL A 191 -2.25 -22.49 -1.82
N ASP A 192 -3.53 -22.23 -1.60
CA ASP A 192 -3.96 -21.18 -0.66
C ASP A 192 -3.38 -21.46 0.73
N ALA A 193 -2.58 -20.55 1.20
CA ALA A 193 -1.90 -20.66 2.47
C ALA A 193 -2.68 -19.90 3.58
N PRO A 194 -2.50 -20.27 4.86
CA PRO A 194 -3.11 -19.56 5.98
C PRO A 194 -2.74 -18.07 6.03
N SER A 195 -1.57 -17.73 5.50
CA SER A 195 -1.08 -16.36 5.38
C SER A 195 -0.33 -16.15 4.06
N ILE A 196 -0.44 -14.93 3.50
CA ILE A 196 0.36 -14.54 2.32
C ILE A 196 1.87 -14.59 2.61
N TYR A 197 2.26 -14.47 3.88
CA TYR A 197 3.66 -14.56 4.29
C TYR A 197 4.25 -15.98 4.22
N ASP A 198 3.41 -17.01 4.08
CA ASP A 198 3.86 -18.39 3.83
C ASP A 198 4.32 -18.60 2.38
N ILE A 199 3.80 -17.81 1.43
CA ILE A 199 3.97 -18.02 -0.01
C ILE A 199 5.44 -18.07 -0.45
N PRO A 200 6.36 -17.22 0.03
CA PRO A 200 7.77 -17.33 -0.35
C PRO A 200 8.37 -18.70 -0.06
N LYS A 201 8.04 -19.31 1.09
CA LYS A 201 8.50 -20.67 1.42
C LYS A 201 7.81 -21.73 0.57
N VAL A 202 6.51 -21.58 0.31
CA VAL A 202 5.77 -22.51 -0.58
C VAL A 202 6.41 -22.56 -1.97
N LEU A 203 6.77 -21.41 -2.54
CA LEU A 203 7.42 -21.35 -3.85
C LEU A 203 8.86 -21.88 -3.81
N HIS A 204 9.60 -21.61 -2.74
CA HIS A 204 10.95 -22.16 -2.51
C HIS A 204 10.93 -23.68 -2.38
N ASP A 205 10.07 -24.22 -1.53
CA ASP A 205 9.92 -25.67 -1.33
C ASP A 205 9.45 -26.37 -2.62
N GLY A 206 8.68 -25.66 -3.44
CA GLY A 206 8.28 -26.08 -4.78
C GLY A 206 9.41 -26.01 -5.82
N GLY A 207 10.58 -25.45 -5.47
CA GLY A 207 11.77 -25.38 -6.32
C GLY A 207 11.75 -24.30 -7.40
N LEU A 208 10.80 -23.35 -7.34
CA LEU A 208 10.67 -22.32 -8.38
C LEU A 208 11.93 -21.45 -8.49
N ASP A 209 12.44 -20.98 -7.39
CA ASP A 209 13.63 -20.13 -7.33
C ASP A 209 14.88 -20.84 -7.84
N VAL A 210 15.09 -22.10 -7.45
CA VAL A 210 16.20 -22.94 -7.93
C VAL A 210 16.11 -23.14 -9.44
N TYR A 211 14.89 -23.36 -9.96
CA TYR A 211 14.67 -23.52 -11.39
C TYR A 211 14.97 -22.22 -12.16
N VAL A 212 14.52 -21.06 -11.65
CA VAL A 212 14.80 -19.74 -12.24
C VAL A 212 16.30 -19.45 -12.24
N ILE A 213 16.99 -19.63 -11.11
CA ILE A 213 18.43 -19.41 -10.96
C ILE A 213 19.21 -20.24 -11.97
N ARG A 214 18.90 -21.53 -12.10
CA ARG A 214 19.54 -22.45 -13.05
C ARG A 214 19.28 -22.01 -14.50
N ARG A 215 18.04 -21.65 -14.83
CA ARG A 215 17.62 -21.30 -16.19
C ARG A 215 18.21 -19.97 -16.67
N LEU A 216 18.34 -18.99 -15.77
CA LEU A 216 18.98 -17.70 -16.04
C LEU A 216 20.49 -17.70 -15.79
N ASN A 217 21.08 -18.86 -15.45
CA ASN A 217 22.50 -19.00 -15.16
C ASN A 217 23.01 -17.99 -14.09
N LEU A 218 22.18 -17.75 -13.07
CA LEU A 218 22.53 -16.88 -11.96
C LEU A 218 23.40 -17.63 -10.93
N PRO A 219 24.23 -16.91 -10.15
CA PRO A 219 24.98 -17.51 -9.06
C PRO A 219 24.05 -18.11 -8.01
N PHE A 220 24.23 -19.40 -7.69
CA PHE A 220 23.46 -20.01 -6.61
C PHE A 220 23.93 -19.46 -5.26
N ARG A 221 22.96 -19.12 -4.41
CA ARG A 221 23.16 -18.70 -3.02
C ARG A 221 22.07 -19.34 -2.16
N ASP A 222 22.43 -19.80 -0.97
CA ASP A 222 21.44 -20.25 -0.01
C ASP A 222 20.59 -19.07 0.48
N VAL A 223 19.28 -19.31 0.62
CA VAL A 223 18.36 -18.31 1.12
C VAL A 223 18.52 -18.15 2.64
N ASN A 224 18.71 -16.93 3.09
CA ASN A 224 18.71 -16.63 4.52
C ASN A 224 17.29 -16.31 5.00
N TRP A 225 16.65 -17.28 5.63
CA TRP A 225 15.28 -17.15 6.15
C TRP A 225 15.15 -16.48 7.51
N THR A 226 16.24 -16.12 8.20
CA THR A 226 16.22 -15.65 9.60
C THR A 226 15.20 -14.55 9.87
N LYS A 227 15.17 -13.49 9.05
CA LYS A 227 14.20 -12.41 9.20
C LYS A 227 12.77 -12.85 8.87
N TRP A 228 12.63 -13.72 7.86
CA TRP A 228 11.32 -14.20 7.43
C TRP A 228 10.73 -15.21 8.41
N ASP A 229 11.56 -16.09 9.00
CA ASP A 229 11.17 -17.00 10.05
C ASP A 229 10.67 -16.25 11.28
N TRP A 230 11.30 -15.12 11.61
CA TRP A 230 10.84 -14.23 12.67
C TRP A 230 9.42 -13.70 12.40
N VAL A 231 9.08 -13.34 11.14
CA VAL A 231 7.72 -12.93 10.74
C VAL A 231 6.76 -14.11 10.89
N LEU A 232 7.11 -15.28 10.33
CA LEU A 232 6.23 -16.46 10.33
C LEU A 232 5.90 -16.94 11.74
N GLU A 233 6.87 -16.91 12.65
CA GLU A 233 6.61 -17.26 14.06
C GLU A 233 5.52 -16.38 14.65
N ARG A 234 5.57 -15.06 14.40
CA ARG A 234 4.57 -14.10 14.90
C ARG A 234 3.23 -14.14 14.16
N VAL A 235 3.25 -14.59 12.94
CA VAL A 235 2.01 -14.84 12.18
C VAL A 235 1.26 -16.03 12.74
N HIS A 236 1.98 -17.13 13.03
CA HIS A 236 1.35 -18.40 13.40
C HIS A 236 1.19 -18.59 14.90
N ASN A 237 2.16 -18.18 15.71
CA ASN A 237 2.24 -18.43 17.14
C ASN A 237 2.36 -17.16 18.01
N PRO A 238 1.55 -16.11 17.79
CA PRO A 238 1.63 -14.89 18.60
C PRO A 238 1.18 -15.15 20.05
N GLU A 239 1.90 -14.59 21.00
CA GLU A 239 1.56 -14.72 22.44
C GLU A 239 0.32 -13.91 22.83
N HIS A 240 0.08 -12.80 22.14
CA HIS A 240 -0.97 -11.86 22.52
C HIS A 240 -2.00 -11.67 21.40
N HIS A 241 -3.14 -11.09 21.76
CA HIS A 241 -4.22 -10.75 20.82
C HIS A 241 -4.78 -9.37 21.16
N VAL A 242 -4.94 -8.52 20.13
CA VAL A 242 -5.59 -7.21 20.26
C VAL A 242 -6.64 -7.03 19.17
N ARG A 243 -7.72 -6.30 19.51
CA ARG A 243 -8.79 -5.89 18.58
C ARG A 243 -8.64 -4.41 18.29
N ILE A 244 -8.36 -4.07 17.05
CA ILE A 244 -8.18 -2.68 16.61
C ILE A 244 -9.25 -2.32 15.59
N GLY A 245 -10.02 -1.28 15.88
CA GLY A 245 -11.03 -0.74 14.97
C GLY A 245 -10.41 0.17 13.93
N ILE A 246 -10.68 -0.06 12.64
CA ILE A 246 -10.44 0.92 11.58
C ILE A 246 -11.73 1.69 11.37
N VAL A 247 -11.74 2.97 11.78
CA VAL A 247 -12.91 3.85 11.63
C VAL A 247 -12.82 4.57 10.29
N GLY A 248 -13.42 3.96 9.27
CA GLY A 248 -13.31 4.39 7.89
C GLY A 248 -14.63 4.53 7.17
N LYS A 249 -14.59 5.08 5.96
CA LYS A 249 -15.75 5.23 5.07
C LYS A 249 -15.76 4.28 3.88
N TYR A 250 -14.70 3.51 3.68
CA TYR A 250 -14.53 2.55 2.57
C TYR A 250 -14.46 1.10 3.09
N ILE A 251 -15.16 0.80 4.18
CA ILE A 251 -15.07 -0.52 4.83
C ILE A 251 -15.60 -1.66 3.98
N ASP A 252 -16.47 -1.38 3.00
CA ASP A 252 -16.96 -2.37 2.03
C ASP A 252 -15.92 -2.73 0.98
N LEU A 253 -14.80 -2.01 0.93
CA LEU A 253 -13.65 -2.22 0.05
C LEU A 253 -12.38 -2.32 0.91
N PRO A 254 -12.09 -3.49 1.51
CA PRO A 254 -10.92 -3.66 2.40
C PRO A 254 -9.61 -3.24 1.75
N ASP A 255 -9.46 -3.43 0.44
CA ASP A 255 -8.27 -3.03 -0.32
C ASP A 255 -8.04 -1.52 -0.35
N ALA A 256 -9.05 -0.71 -0.04
CA ALA A 256 -8.87 0.75 0.11
C ALA A 256 -8.00 1.13 1.32
N TYR A 257 -7.86 0.20 2.28
CA TYR A 257 -7.05 0.36 3.49
C TYR A 257 -5.99 -0.74 3.63
N LEU A 258 -5.54 -1.30 2.51
CA LEU A 258 -4.62 -2.45 2.50
C LEU A 258 -3.34 -2.15 3.28
N SER A 259 -2.65 -1.04 2.98
CA SER A 259 -1.41 -0.68 3.69
C SER A 259 -1.65 -0.39 5.17
N VAL A 260 -2.78 0.20 5.55
CA VAL A 260 -3.16 0.39 6.98
C VAL A 260 -3.32 -0.95 7.68
N THR A 261 -4.02 -1.89 7.04
CA THR A 261 -4.22 -3.24 7.58
C THR A 261 -2.89 -3.98 7.75
N GLU A 262 -2.04 -3.93 6.73
CA GLU A 262 -0.71 -4.55 6.77
C GLU A 262 0.22 -3.89 7.80
N ALA A 263 0.14 -2.57 7.96
CA ALA A 263 0.90 -1.84 8.97
C ALA A 263 0.46 -2.19 10.40
N LEU A 264 -0.85 -2.33 10.62
CA LEU A 264 -1.39 -2.81 11.91
C LEU A 264 -0.94 -4.25 12.22
N ARG A 265 -0.96 -5.15 11.23
CA ARG A 265 -0.44 -6.52 11.38
C ARG A 265 1.04 -6.51 11.71
N SER A 266 1.84 -5.73 10.98
CA SER A 266 3.27 -5.59 11.23
C SER A 266 3.56 -5.00 12.61
N GLY A 267 2.77 -4.02 13.06
CA GLY A 267 2.82 -3.51 14.43
C GLY A 267 2.53 -4.59 15.48
N GLY A 268 1.64 -5.53 15.13
CA GLY A 268 1.40 -6.74 15.89
C GLY A 268 2.65 -7.62 15.97
N PHE A 269 3.35 -7.85 14.88
CA PHE A 269 4.59 -8.65 14.86
C PHE A 269 5.66 -8.07 15.79
N ALA A 270 5.81 -6.73 15.82
CA ALA A 270 6.74 -6.05 16.72
C ALA A 270 6.44 -6.33 18.21
N ASN A 271 5.19 -6.60 18.54
CA ASN A 271 4.69 -6.78 19.91
C ASN A 271 4.28 -8.23 20.22
N ASP A 272 4.65 -9.18 19.38
CA ASP A 272 4.23 -10.59 19.49
C ASP A 272 2.71 -10.75 19.69
N ALA A 273 1.95 -10.00 18.90
CA ALA A 273 0.50 -9.90 19.01
C ALA A 273 -0.19 -10.13 17.67
N ARG A 274 -1.26 -10.91 17.68
CA ARG A 274 -2.21 -10.97 16.56
C ARG A 274 -3.16 -9.79 16.63
N VAL A 275 -3.14 -8.96 15.60
CA VAL A 275 -4.10 -7.88 15.44
C VAL A 275 -5.33 -8.40 14.71
N LYS A 276 -6.47 -8.36 15.38
CA LYS A 276 -7.78 -8.56 14.76
C LYS A 276 -8.33 -7.20 14.36
N VAL A 277 -8.40 -6.93 13.07
CA VAL A 277 -9.00 -5.72 12.55
C VAL A 277 -10.53 -5.82 12.61
N GLU A 278 -11.16 -4.81 13.20
CA GLU A 278 -12.61 -4.62 13.20
C GLU A 278 -12.96 -3.42 12.31
N TRP A 279 -13.79 -3.67 11.31
CA TRP A 279 -14.21 -2.64 10.36
C TRP A 279 -15.36 -1.83 10.93
N ILE A 280 -15.14 -0.55 11.16
CA ILE A 280 -16.14 0.36 11.73
C ILE A 280 -16.55 1.39 10.69
N GLN A 281 -17.81 1.34 10.26
CA GLN A 281 -18.37 2.40 9.40
C GLN A 281 -18.40 3.69 10.19
N SER A 282 -17.73 4.72 9.70
CA SER A 282 -17.63 5.99 10.43
C SER A 282 -19.01 6.59 10.74
N ASP A 283 -19.95 6.50 9.80
CA ASP A 283 -21.29 7.06 9.97
C ASP A 283 -22.06 6.44 11.16
N ASP A 284 -21.69 5.24 11.60
CA ASP A 284 -22.29 4.61 12.80
C ASP A 284 -21.84 5.27 14.13
N CYS A 285 -20.82 6.12 14.08
CA CYS A 285 -20.25 6.80 15.24
C CYS A 285 -20.62 8.30 15.34
N ASP A 286 -21.58 8.77 14.55
CA ASP A 286 -22.03 10.18 14.54
C ASP A 286 -22.70 10.62 15.85
N THR A 287 -23.20 9.67 16.64
CA THR A 287 -23.77 9.89 17.97
C THR A 287 -22.91 9.25 19.06
N GLU A 288 -22.99 9.79 20.28
CA GLU A 288 -22.29 9.22 21.45
C GLU A 288 -22.71 7.77 21.71
N ALA A 289 -23.98 7.45 21.51
CA ALA A 289 -24.50 6.09 21.69
C ALA A 289 -23.94 5.13 20.62
N GLY A 290 -23.90 5.56 19.36
CA GLY A 290 -23.34 4.78 18.26
C GLY A 290 -21.84 4.58 18.43
N ALA A 291 -21.08 5.62 18.76
CA ALA A 291 -19.66 5.51 19.02
C ALA A 291 -19.37 4.54 20.19
N ARG A 292 -20.13 4.64 21.28
CA ARG A 292 -20.04 3.71 22.41
C ARG A 292 -20.33 2.27 22.02
N GLU A 293 -21.39 2.04 21.25
CA GLU A 293 -21.78 0.69 20.78
C GLU A 293 -20.69 0.06 19.93
N ARG A 294 -20.13 0.83 18.99
CA ARG A 294 -19.13 0.33 18.03
C ARG A 294 -17.72 0.19 18.60
N LEU A 295 -17.34 1.08 19.54
CA LEU A 295 -15.95 1.16 19.99
C LEU A 295 -15.72 0.54 21.37
N SER A 296 -16.77 0.38 22.19
CA SER A 296 -16.61 -0.26 23.50
C SER A 296 -16.15 -1.70 23.34
N GLY A 297 -15.04 -2.06 23.97
CA GLY A 297 -14.44 -3.40 23.88
C GLY A 297 -13.41 -3.56 22.76
N LEU A 298 -13.09 -2.48 22.05
CA LEU A 298 -11.87 -2.42 21.24
C LEU A 298 -10.67 -2.06 22.13
N ASP A 299 -9.53 -2.61 21.79
CA ASP A 299 -8.27 -2.35 22.50
C ASP A 299 -7.59 -1.07 21.98
N ALA A 300 -7.87 -0.68 20.75
CA ALA A 300 -7.40 0.56 20.10
C ALA A 300 -8.25 0.89 18.88
N ILE A 301 -8.10 2.12 18.35
CA ILE A 301 -8.64 2.49 17.04
C ILE A 301 -7.59 3.16 16.16
N CYS A 302 -7.76 3.01 14.84
CA CYS A 302 -7.04 3.73 13.80
C CYS A 302 -8.06 4.50 12.95
N VAL A 303 -7.84 5.81 12.78
CA VAL A 303 -8.65 6.66 11.90
C VAL A 303 -7.84 6.98 10.65
N PRO A 304 -8.08 6.30 9.53
CA PRO A 304 -7.26 6.40 8.33
C PRO A 304 -7.56 7.66 7.53
N GLY A 305 -6.70 7.89 6.54
CA GLY A 305 -6.85 8.92 5.53
C GLY A 305 -8.13 8.81 4.69
N GLY A 306 -8.36 9.80 3.87
CA GLY A 306 -9.51 9.89 2.96
C GLY A 306 -9.71 11.31 2.45
N PHE A 307 -10.66 11.50 1.53
CA PHE A 307 -11.01 12.79 0.96
C PHE A 307 -12.53 13.03 1.01
N GLY A 308 -12.93 14.30 1.09
CA GLY A 308 -14.31 14.74 1.03
C GLY A 308 -15.10 14.53 2.32
N ILE A 309 -16.28 15.15 2.37
CA ILE A 309 -17.10 15.35 3.58
C ILE A 309 -17.75 14.07 4.15
N ARG A 310 -17.98 13.03 3.33
CA ARG A 310 -18.69 11.83 3.79
C ARG A 310 -17.95 11.16 4.96
N GLY A 311 -18.69 10.86 6.04
CA GLY A 311 -18.20 10.13 7.20
C GLY A 311 -17.36 10.96 8.18
N ILE A 312 -17.28 12.28 8.01
CA ILE A 312 -16.50 13.16 8.91
C ILE A 312 -17.13 13.22 10.29
N ASP A 313 -18.43 13.48 10.40
CA ASP A 313 -19.10 13.60 11.71
C ASP A 313 -18.94 12.32 12.55
N GLY A 314 -19.03 11.17 11.90
CA GLY A 314 -18.78 9.89 12.55
C GLY A 314 -17.32 9.70 12.99
N LYS A 315 -16.35 10.15 12.20
CA LYS A 315 -14.95 10.17 12.65
C LYS A 315 -14.74 11.08 13.85
N LEU A 316 -15.36 12.26 13.86
CA LEU A 316 -15.31 13.19 15.01
C LEU A 316 -15.96 12.55 16.25
N GLY A 317 -17.11 11.91 16.10
CA GLY A 317 -17.78 11.19 17.18
C GLY A 317 -16.95 10.05 17.75
N ALA A 318 -16.33 9.24 16.87
CA ALA A 318 -15.43 8.18 17.26
C ALA A 318 -14.19 8.70 18.03
N LEU A 319 -13.56 9.77 17.53
CA LEU A 319 -12.40 10.40 18.15
C LEU A 319 -12.75 11.00 19.52
N LYS A 320 -13.90 11.69 19.64
CA LYS A 320 -14.39 12.20 20.93
C LYS A 320 -14.57 11.08 21.94
N TYR A 321 -15.23 9.99 21.54
CA TYR A 321 -15.46 8.85 22.42
C TYR A 321 -14.12 8.20 22.82
N ALA A 322 -13.22 7.95 21.87
CA ALA A 322 -11.93 7.34 22.15
C ALA A 322 -11.07 8.20 23.08
N ARG A 323 -11.00 9.52 22.83
CA ARG A 323 -10.25 10.46 23.68
C ARG A 323 -10.78 10.49 25.12
N THR A 324 -12.09 10.58 25.31
CA THR A 324 -12.71 10.66 26.64
C THR A 324 -12.75 9.33 27.37
N SER A 325 -12.69 8.21 26.66
CA SER A 325 -12.69 6.85 27.23
C SER A 325 -11.29 6.24 27.38
N GLY A 326 -10.23 6.96 26.97
CA GLY A 326 -8.85 6.47 27.08
C GLY A 326 -8.52 5.31 26.12
N ILE A 327 -9.21 5.18 24.96
CA ILE A 327 -8.92 4.16 23.97
C ILE A 327 -7.71 4.59 23.14
N PRO A 328 -6.60 3.85 23.12
CA PRO A 328 -5.44 4.14 22.28
C PRO A 328 -5.85 4.43 20.83
N THR A 329 -5.39 5.55 20.29
CA THR A 329 -5.87 6.09 19.02
C THR A 329 -4.71 6.57 18.15
N LEU A 330 -4.71 6.16 16.88
CA LEU A 330 -3.80 6.64 15.84
C LEU A 330 -4.61 7.28 14.70
N GLY A 331 -4.32 8.55 14.39
CA GLY A 331 -4.89 9.28 13.25
C GLY A 331 -3.89 9.41 12.10
N LEU A 332 -4.33 9.13 10.87
CA LEU A 332 -3.49 9.20 9.67
C LEU A 332 -4.08 10.20 8.69
N CYS A 333 -3.30 11.17 8.24
CA CYS A 333 -3.67 12.18 7.24
C CYS A 333 -4.99 12.88 7.62
N LEU A 334 -6.11 12.55 6.98
CA LEU A 334 -7.45 13.04 7.37
C LEU A 334 -7.77 12.72 8.84
N GLY A 335 -7.25 11.64 9.39
CA GLY A 335 -7.38 11.28 10.80
C GLY A 335 -6.76 12.33 11.73
N LEU A 336 -5.59 12.90 11.39
CA LEU A 336 -5.01 14.04 12.10
C LEU A 336 -5.92 15.26 12.01
N GLN A 337 -6.41 15.58 10.82
CA GLN A 337 -7.28 16.73 10.60
C GLN A 337 -8.57 16.62 11.43
N CYS A 338 -9.18 15.42 11.45
CA CYS A 338 -10.35 15.16 12.30
C CYS A 338 -10.01 15.27 13.80
N MET A 339 -8.82 14.84 14.25
CA MET A 339 -8.41 15.00 15.65
C MET A 339 -8.29 16.48 16.03
N VAL A 340 -7.71 17.31 15.16
CA VAL A 340 -7.59 18.75 15.38
C VAL A 340 -8.98 19.41 15.45
N ILE A 341 -9.88 19.08 14.53
CA ILE A 341 -11.25 19.61 14.51
C ILE A 341 -12.03 19.18 15.77
N GLU A 342 -11.95 17.89 16.13
CA GLU A 342 -12.62 17.38 17.34
C GLU A 342 -12.13 18.09 18.60
N TYR A 343 -10.80 18.23 18.72
CA TYR A 343 -10.19 18.89 19.87
C TYR A 343 -10.55 20.37 19.94
N ALA A 344 -10.52 21.05 18.80
CA ALA A 344 -10.93 22.45 18.67
C ALA A 344 -12.36 22.67 19.17
N ARG A 345 -13.31 21.85 18.71
CA ARG A 345 -14.73 21.95 19.08
C ARG A 345 -15.00 21.60 20.54
N ASN A 346 -14.45 20.49 21.02
CA ASN A 346 -14.87 19.91 22.31
C ASN A 346 -13.95 20.25 23.48
N VAL A 347 -12.75 20.79 23.24
CA VAL A 347 -11.77 21.13 24.29
C VAL A 347 -11.38 22.60 24.24
N ALA A 348 -11.03 23.15 23.08
CA ALA A 348 -10.66 24.56 22.94
C ALA A 348 -11.87 25.51 22.86
N GLY A 349 -13.10 25.01 22.67
CA GLY A 349 -14.32 25.82 22.65
C GLY A 349 -14.49 26.57 21.32
N ILE A 350 -13.93 26.13 20.24
CA ILE A 350 -14.08 26.69 18.89
C ILE A 350 -15.21 25.91 18.20
N ASP A 351 -16.47 26.23 18.53
CA ASP A 351 -17.64 25.42 18.17
C ASP A 351 -17.81 25.19 16.65
N GLU A 352 -17.42 26.17 15.82
CA GLU A 352 -17.53 26.10 14.36
C GLU A 352 -16.26 25.63 13.67
N ALA A 353 -15.29 25.10 14.42
CA ALA A 353 -14.04 24.59 13.86
C ALA A 353 -14.32 23.53 12.77
N SER A 354 -13.76 23.74 11.59
CA SER A 354 -13.94 22.86 10.44
C SER A 354 -12.72 22.87 9.52
N SER A 355 -12.79 22.12 8.44
CA SER A 355 -11.87 22.18 7.32
C SER A 355 -12.50 22.96 6.17
N SER A 356 -11.73 23.80 5.49
CA SER A 356 -12.15 24.44 4.25
C SER A 356 -12.41 23.44 3.11
N GLU A 357 -12.01 22.18 3.25
CA GLU A 357 -12.41 21.09 2.36
C GLU A 357 -13.87 20.69 2.53
N PHE A 358 -14.37 20.72 3.78
CA PHE A 358 -15.71 20.23 4.12
C PHE A 358 -16.73 21.35 4.11
N ASP A 359 -16.29 22.52 4.52
CA ASP A 359 -17.08 23.73 4.61
C ASP A 359 -16.23 24.93 4.17
N PRO A 360 -16.29 25.31 2.88
CA PRO A 360 -15.51 26.44 2.34
C PRO A 360 -15.88 27.79 3.00
N ASP A 361 -17.08 27.90 3.57
CA ASP A 361 -17.60 29.11 4.19
C ASP A 361 -17.40 29.15 5.71
N THR A 362 -16.74 28.15 6.30
CA THR A 362 -16.51 28.06 7.75
C THR A 362 -15.83 29.32 8.31
N GLN A 363 -16.32 29.81 9.44
CA GLN A 363 -15.73 30.97 10.12
C GLN A 363 -14.49 30.58 10.97
N ALA A 364 -14.28 29.28 11.19
CA ALA A 364 -13.15 28.76 11.93
C ALA A 364 -12.44 27.61 11.17
N PRO A 365 -11.71 27.92 10.06
CA PRO A 365 -11.00 26.93 9.25
C PRO A 365 -9.70 26.49 9.97
N VAL A 366 -9.84 25.64 10.98
CA VAL A 366 -8.67 25.06 11.70
C VAL A 366 -7.82 24.16 10.82
N ILE A 367 -8.41 23.66 9.73
CA ILE A 367 -7.75 22.97 8.61
C ILE A 367 -8.05 23.77 7.34
N ALA A 368 -6.99 24.12 6.60
CA ALA A 368 -7.09 24.95 5.40
C ALA A 368 -6.08 24.53 4.33
N THR A 369 -6.28 24.98 3.09
CA THR A 369 -5.28 24.85 2.04
C THR A 369 -4.08 25.74 2.31
N MET A 370 -2.91 25.33 1.83
CA MET A 370 -1.75 26.23 1.78
C MET A 370 -2.04 27.41 0.85
N ALA A 371 -1.59 28.62 1.25
CA ALA A 371 -1.86 29.86 0.50
C ALA A 371 -1.41 29.80 -0.98
N GLU A 372 -0.35 29.06 -1.27
CA GLU A 372 0.20 28.86 -2.61
C GLU A 372 -0.70 28.00 -3.53
N GLN A 373 -1.68 27.30 -2.97
CA GLN A 373 -2.56 26.37 -3.71
C GLN A 373 -3.98 26.88 -3.87
N LEU A 374 -4.33 28.01 -3.27
CA LEU A 374 -5.69 28.57 -3.30
C LEU A 374 -6.21 28.79 -4.72
N SER A 375 -5.40 29.38 -5.62
CA SER A 375 -5.79 29.65 -7.01
C SER A 375 -6.07 28.39 -7.84
N ILE A 376 -5.44 27.27 -7.49
CA ILE A 376 -5.56 26.00 -8.18
C ILE A 376 -6.78 25.21 -7.68
N VAL A 377 -7.07 25.29 -6.38
CA VAL A 377 -8.27 24.68 -5.76
C VAL A 377 -9.54 25.38 -6.24
N GLU A 378 -9.46 26.70 -6.55
CA GLU A 378 -10.56 27.51 -7.11
C GLU A 378 -10.85 27.22 -8.59
N GLY A 379 -10.15 26.30 -9.24
CA GLY A 379 -10.50 25.76 -10.57
C GLY A 379 -9.62 26.20 -11.72
N GLU A 380 -8.51 26.88 -11.49
CA GLU A 380 -7.60 27.38 -12.54
C GLU A 380 -6.41 26.46 -12.91
N GLY A 381 -6.39 25.21 -12.41
CA GLY A 381 -5.26 24.30 -12.63
C GLY A 381 -5.54 22.81 -12.53
N ASP A 382 -4.50 22.01 -12.74
CA ASP A 382 -4.55 20.55 -12.58
C ASP A 382 -4.55 20.18 -11.09
N LEU A 383 -5.68 19.66 -10.60
CA LEU A 383 -5.86 19.26 -9.20
C LEU A 383 -4.82 18.24 -8.71
N GLY A 384 -4.26 17.42 -9.60
CA GLY A 384 -3.19 16.46 -9.26
C GLY A 384 -1.89 17.14 -8.84
N GLY A 385 -1.58 18.34 -9.36
CA GLY A 385 -0.35 19.09 -9.08
C GLY A 385 -0.33 19.88 -7.77
N THR A 386 -1.41 19.84 -6.96
CA THR A 386 -1.55 20.65 -5.72
C THR A 386 -1.31 19.89 -4.43
N MET A 387 -1.10 18.59 -4.48
CA MET A 387 -0.88 17.76 -3.30
C MET A 387 0.60 17.76 -2.89
N ARG A 388 0.85 17.70 -1.59
CA ARG A 388 2.14 17.19 -1.09
C ARG A 388 2.16 15.70 -1.35
N LEU A 389 3.05 15.27 -2.24
CA LEU A 389 3.21 13.88 -2.68
C LEU A 389 4.65 13.43 -2.47
N GLY A 390 4.82 12.20 -1.94
CA GLY A 390 6.13 11.61 -1.71
C GLY A 390 6.71 11.91 -0.34
N THR A 391 8.02 11.77 -0.22
CA THR A 391 8.73 11.82 1.05
C THR A 391 9.10 13.23 1.46
N TYR A 392 8.77 13.57 2.72
CA TYR A 392 9.12 14.83 3.37
C TYR A 392 9.72 14.57 4.74
N GLU A 393 10.65 15.46 5.14
CA GLU A 393 11.25 15.44 6.47
C GLU A 393 10.31 16.06 7.51
N ALA A 394 10.33 15.48 8.71
CA ALA A 394 9.68 16.01 9.89
C ALA A 394 10.65 16.08 11.08
N LYS A 395 10.56 17.17 11.82
CA LYS A 395 11.31 17.42 13.05
C LYS A 395 10.41 17.20 14.24
N LEU A 396 10.78 16.28 15.12
CA LEU A 396 10.00 15.89 16.29
C LEU A 396 10.51 16.58 17.55
N ASP A 397 9.61 16.94 18.44
CA ASP A 397 9.93 17.51 19.74
C ASP A 397 10.52 16.45 20.67
N GLU A 398 11.67 16.75 21.28
CA GLU A 398 12.25 15.91 22.32
C GLU A 398 11.25 15.66 23.47
N GLY A 399 11.18 14.41 23.94
CA GLY A 399 10.26 14.02 25.01
C GLY A 399 8.79 13.97 24.60
N SER A 400 8.47 14.02 23.30
CA SER A 400 7.14 13.67 22.79
C SER A 400 6.94 12.16 22.74
N VAL A 401 5.67 11.72 22.75
CA VAL A 401 5.32 10.30 22.53
C VAL A 401 5.85 9.85 21.17
N VAL A 402 5.65 10.69 20.16
CA VAL A 402 6.10 10.41 18.78
C VAL A 402 7.62 10.24 18.72
N ALA A 403 8.41 11.17 19.27
CA ALA A 403 9.87 11.04 19.29
C ALA A 403 10.32 9.76 20.03
N GLY A 404 9.60 9.39 21.09
CA GLY A 404 9.87 8.17 21.86
C GLY A 404 9.64 6.89 21.05
N VAL A 405 8.57 6.81 20.26
CA VAL A 405 8.31 5.61 19.45
C VAL A 405 9.20 5.51 18.21
N TYR A 406 9.63 6.63 17.63
CA TYR A 406 10.59 6.65 16.51
C TYR A 406 12.04 6.46 16.96
N ASP A 407 12.34 6.70 18.24
CA ASP A 407 13.72 6.78 18.76
C ASP A 407 14.59 7.77 17.97
N SER A 408 13.97 8.87 17.50
CA SER A 408 14.59 9.90 16.68
C SER A 408 13.83 11.21 16.77
N THR A 409 14.53 12.33 16.52
CA THR A 409 13.92 13.65 16.39
C THR A 409 13.92 14.19 14.95
N LEU A 410 14.49 13.45 14.00
CA LEU A 410 14.42 13.76 12.57
C LEU A 410 14.03 12.49 11.81
N ILE A 411 12.94 12.56 11.08
CA ILE A 411 12.36 11.43 10.36
C ILE A 411 11.90 11.84 8.97
N THR A 412 11.58 10.88 8.14
CA THR A 412 10.98 11.10 6.82
C THR A 412 9.75 10.22 6.67
N GLU A 413 8.66 10.81 6.16
CA GLU A 413 7.42 10.10 5.89
C GLU A 413 6.86 10.46 4.52
N ARG A 414 6.02 9.57 3.97
CA ARG A 414 5.32 9.80 2.70
C ARG A 414 4.02 10.55 2.93
N HIS A 415 3.72 11.51 2.07
CA HIS A 415 2.55 12.37 2.12
C HIS A 415 1.68 12.22 0.87
N ARG A 416 0.37 12.44 1.06
CA ARG A 416 -0.63 12.53 0.01
C ARG A 416 -1.81 13.36 0.52
N HIS A 417 -1.66 14.67 0.55
CA HIS A 417 -2.72 15.56 1.02
C HIS A 417 -2.56 16.98 0.47
N ARG A 418 -3.63 17.75 0.60
CA ARG A 418 -3.75 19.12 0.09
C ARG A 418 -4.01 20.11 1.20
N TYR A 419 -4.66 19.66 2.29
CA TYR A 419 -5.06 20.48 3.42
C TYR A 419 -4.11 20.26 4.60
N GLU A 420 -3.90 21.34 5.37
CA GLU A 420 -2.94 21.42 6.47
C GLU A 420 -3.60 22.06 7.70
N VAL A 421 -3.02 21.85 8.87
CA VAL A 421 -3.40 22.58 10.07
C VAL A 421 -3.14 24.08 9.89
N ASN A 422 -4.14 24.90 10.13
CA ASN A 422 -4.03 26.35 10.03
C ASN A 422 -3.27 26.92 11.23
N ASN A 423 -2.12 27.50 10.97
CA ASN A 423 -1.23 28.05 12.00
C ASN A 423 -1.88 29.15 12.85
N THR A 424 -2.93 29.83 12.35
CA THR A 424 -3.67 30.86 13.10
C THR A 424 -4.26 30.31 14.40
N TYR A 425 -4.65 29.04 14.43
CA TYR A 425 -5.26 28.39 15.60
C TYR A 425 -4.28 27.59 16.46
N ARG A 426 -3.01 27.50 16.05
CA ARG A 426 -2.02 26.63 16.70
C ARG A 426 -1.78 26.97 18.17
N ASP A 427 -1.62 28.26 18.48
CA ASP A 427 -1.36 28.74 19.86
C ASP A 427 -2.58 28.52 20.78
N GLU A 428 -3.79 28.73 20.25
CA GLU A 428 -5.03 28.50 20.99
C GLU A 428 -5.22 27.02 21.32
N LEU A 429 -5.02 26.14 20.35
CA LEU A 429 -5.11 24.69 20.52
C LEU A 429 -4.01 24.16 21.46
N ALA A 430 -2.79 24.71 21.36
CA ALA A 430 -1.70 24.35 22.27
C ALA A 430 -1.99 24.79 23.70
N THR A 431 -2.59 25.95 23.90
CA THR A 431 -3.02 26.46 25.22
C THR A 431 -4.10 25.56 25.81
N ALA A 432 -4.98 24.99 24.98
CA ALA A 432 -5.99 24.02 25.38
C ALA A 432 -5.45 22.62 25.70
N GLY A 433 -4.14 22.36 25.42
CA GLY A 433 -3.45 21.12 25.77
C GLY A 433 -3.07 20.21 24.59
N LEU A 434 -3.46 20.54 23.36
CA LEU A 434 -3.02 19.76 22.18
C LEU A 434 -1.54 20.03 21.90
N ARG A 435 -0.72 18.98 21.93
CA ARG A 435 0.70 19.10 21.63
C ARG A 435 0.96 18.95 20.14
N PHE A 436 1.63 19.93 19.54
CA PHE A 436 2.14 19.87 18.17
C PHE A 436 3.57 19.31 18.23
N SER A 437 3.66 17.98 18.24
CA SER A 437 4.90 17.24 18.54
C SER A 437 5.82 17.03 17.37
N GLY A 438 5.42 17.44 16.17
CA GLY A 438 6.26 17.39 14.98
C GLY A 438 5.86 18.43 13.95
N THR A 439 6.88 19.00 13.29
CA THR A 439 6.70 20.01 12.24
C THR A 439 7.62 19.73 11.06
N SER A 440 7.35 20.39 9.91
CA SER A 440 8.32 20.49 8.83
C SER A 440 9.63 21.10 9.36
N PRO A 441 10.78 20.93 8.69
CA PRO A 441 12.06 21.51 9.12
C PRO A 441 12.02 23.03 9.29
N SER A 442 11.19 23.74 8.52
CA SER A 442 10.94 25.19 8.66
C SER A 442 10.11 25.56 9.88
N GLY A 443 9.37 24.60 10.47
CA GLY A 443 8.42 24.82 11.56
C GLY A 443 7.04 25.32 11.13
N GLU A 444 6.82 25.52 9.82
CA GLU A 444 5.59 26.11 9.28
C GLU A 444 4.44 25.11 9.17
N LEU A 445 4.73 23.86 8.85
CA LEU A 445 3.71 22.83 8.67
C LEU A 445 3.67 21.89 9.86
N VAL A 446 2.46 21.55 10.32
CA VAL A 446 2.25 20.59 11.40
C VAL A 446 2.23 19.18 10.82
N GLU A 447 3.15 18.34 11.29
CA GLU A 447 3.28 16.96 10.86
C GLU A 447 2.69 15.97 11.86
N PHE A 448 2.72 16.30 13.16
CA PHE A 448 2.22 15.46 14.24
C PHE A 448 1.50 16.26 15.31
N VAL A 449 0.41 15.67 15.82
CA VAL A 449 -0.26 16.11 17.04
C VAL A 449 -0.40 14.94 18.00
N GLU A 450 -0.37 15.23 19.31
CA GLU A 450 -0.52 14.21 20.34
C GLU A 450 -1.09 14.77 21.64
N LEU A 451 -1.59 13.89 22.50
CA LEU A 451 -1.79 14.17 23.92
C LEU A 451 -0.67 13.47 24.72
N PRO A 452 -0.19 14.09 25.83
CA PRO A 452 0.81 13.47 26.71
C PRO A 452 0.31 12.14 27.27
N GLU A 453 1.21 11.19 27.52
CA GLU A 453 0.84 9.89 28.18
C GLU A 453 0.18 10.08 29.55
N SER A 454 0.40 11.20 30.23
CA SER A 454 -0.27 11.55 31.50
C SER A 454 -1.76 11.82 31.35
N GLU A 455 -2.21 12.19 30.15
CA GLU A 455 -3.61 12.53 29.84
C GLU A 455 -4.31 11.41 29.08
N HIS A 456 -3.58 10.75 28.17
CA HIS A 456 -4.14 9.66 27.35
C HIS A 456 -3.08 8.59 27.07
N PRO A 457 -3.42 7.30 27.13
CA PRO A 457 -2.45 6.21 26.99
C PRO A 457 -1.72 6.20 25.63
N TYR A 458 -2.38 6.64 24.56
CA TYR A 458 -1.82 6.86 23.23
C TYR A 458 -2.83 7.62 22.37
N TYR A 459 -2.62 8.91 22.15
CA TYR A 459 -3.47 9.74 21.28
C TYR A 459 -2.56 10.51 20.35
N VAL A 460 -2.23 9.90 19.22
CA VAL A 460 -1.20 10.36 18.28
C VAL A 460 -1.79 10.45 16.89
N ALA A 461 -1.47 11.50 16.16
CA ALA A 461 -1.79 11.58 14.75
C ALA A 461 -0.67 12.20 13.92
N THR A 462 -0.61 11.81 12.67
CA THR A 462 0.31 12.33 11.67
C THR A 462 -0.42 12.79 10.41
N GLN A 463 0.08 13.87 9.78
CA GLN A 463 -0.41 14.33 8.48
C GLN A 463 0.06 13.39 7.34
N ALA A 464 1.09 12.62 7.59
CA ALA A 464 1.66 11.66 6.66
C ALA A 464 0.86 10.35 6.55
N HIS A 465 1.36 9.46 5.68
CA HIS A 465 0.91 8.10 5.44
C HIS A 465 1.99 7.07 5.84
N PRO A 466 2.25 6.87 7.14
CA PRO A 466 3.29 5.96 7.62
C PRO A 466 3.02 4.50 7.28
N GLU A 467 1.75 4.13 7.00
CA GLU A 467 1.37 2.80 6.54
C GLU A 467 2.10 2.38 5.26
N LEU A 468 2.45 3.34 4.40
CA LEU A 468 3.15 3.10 3.15
C LEU A 468 4.62 2.69 3.36
N LYS A 469 5.20 3.00 4.53
CA LYS A 469 6.58 2.66 4.88
C LYS A 469 6.71 1.44 5.82
N SER A 470 5.60 0.89 6.28
CA SER A 470 5.62 -0.30 7.15
C SER A 470 6.01 -1.55 6.36
N ARG A 471 6.84 -2.39 6.97
CA ARG A 471 7.30 -3.67 6.41
C ARG A 471 7.07 -4.79 7.43
N PRO A 472 6.78 -6.01 7.05
CA PRO A 472 6.64 -7.13 7.98
C PRO A 472 7.93 -7.38 8.77
N THR A 473 9.09 -7.20 8.15
CA THR A 473 10.42 -7.34 8.75
C THR A 473 10.91 -6.08 9.46
N LYS A 474 10.25 -4.93 9.24
CA LYS A 474 10.55 -3.63 9.83
C LYS A 474 9.25 -2.86 10.10
N PRO A 475 8.48 -3.29 11.13
CA PRO A 475 7.22 -2.65 11.49
C PRO A 475 7.38 -1.16 11.74
N HIS A 476 6.43 -0.36 11.25
CA HIS A 476 6.50 1.08 11.43
C HIS A 476 6.24 1.47 12.90
N PRO A 477 7.05 2.41 13.48
CA PRO A 477 7.01 2.77 14.90
C PRO A 477 5.64 3.19 15.41
N LEU A 478 4.88 4.00 14.68
CA LEU A 478 3.57 4.48 15.11
C LEU A 478 2.56 3.33 15.29
N PHE A 479 2.57 2.35 14.40
CA PHE A 479 1.69 1.19 14.48
C PHE A 479 2.14 0.22 15.59
N ALA A 480 3.45 0.04 15.75
CA ALA A 480 4.01 -0.72 16.86
C ALA A 480 3.66 -0.06 18.21
N GLY A 481 3.75 1.27 18.31
CA GLY A 481 3.35 2.04 19.48
C GLY A 481 1.87 1.91 19.83
N LEU A 482 0.99 1.97 18.82
CA LEU A 482 -0.45 1.77 19.00
C LEU A 482 -0.76 0.39 19.58
N VAL A 483 -0.16 -0.67 19.02
CA VAL A 483 -0.35 -2.04 19.51
C VAL A 483 0.20 -2.20 20.93
N ALA A 484 1.37 -1.63 21.22
CA ALA A 484 1.94 -1.65 22.57
C ALA A 484 1.03 -0.96 23.59
N ALA A 485 0.45 0.19 23.24
CA ALA A 485 -0.50 0.89 24.10
C ALA A 485 -1.79 0.09 24.29
N ALA A 486 -2.32 -0.54 23.23
CA ALA A 486 -3.47 -1.44 23.32
C ALA A 486 -3.24 -2.61 24.28
N LEU A 487 -2.06 -3.22 24.26
CA LEU A 487 -1.69 -4.30 25.19
C LEU A 487 -1.55 -3.82 26.63
N LYS A 488 -1.05 -2.59 26.85
CA LYS A 488 -0.98 -1.99 28.20
C LYS A 488 -2.36 -1.69 28.77
N ALA A 489 -3.27 -1.18 27.96
CA ALA A 489 -4.63 -0.82 28.38
C ALA A 489 -5.48 -2.05 28.71
N LYS A 490 -5.12 -3.23 28.20
CA LYS A 490 -5.83 -4.50 28.42
C LYS A 490 -5.45 -5.18 29.75
N LYS A 491 -4.35 -4.78 30.36
CA LYS A 491 -3.90 -5.28 31.67
C LYS A 491 -4.59 -4.57 32.82
#